data_e0ff6691fb1b546396773ff07fc88853
#
_entry.id   e0ff6691fb1b546396773ff07fc88853
#
_cell.length_a   1.000
_cell.length_b   1.000
_cell.length_c   1.000
_cell.angle_alpha   90.00
_cell.angle_beta   90.00
_cell.angle_gamma   90.00
#
_symmetry.space_group_name_H-M   'P 1'
#
loop_
_entity.id
_entity.type
_entity.pdbx_description
1 polymer ?
#
loop_
_entity_poly.entity_id
_entity_poly.type
_entity_poly.pdbx_seq_one_letter_code
_entity_poly.pdbx_strand_id
1 'polypeptide(L)'
;MISKIKALLNDSEHRHTVLNSILALFIRVLGAGMAFIFNLIIARELGAEQAGIFFIALSIAMLIASVSRLGFDDTVLRFTAANNDNPYIIKSILHFSLRFSVPVAILFTVLIYFLSPYIAGALFKKNELNSVLSSMSPSIVGFCIVYLLAMSLQARHKLLASIPCQGIAHFLLCGSAIIGFNVNNAEQASLLFSLSLGLSAIFFYRLSIRGLSHNELDFDEHDNLPKSISLRDIRNSAMPNWVITIMLHIVQWSAPIFIGVYLVAEQAAYFSVAQRVAMLSSFVLMAVNLVVAPKFAAFWNKGDIEGIRTTALFSVRLLILSAMPIVLLMLIFPDFLMGLFGDEFKKGSTLLQILVIGQTVNVLTGPVGYLLTMSGNERDLRFSVLVSGFGVLFLVPIFTFFYGAIGAAFVTAFFVSIQNLLAVVFVKKRLGFNTLKFWNKI
;
A
#
# COMPACT_ATOMS: atom_id res chain seq x y z
N MET A 1 -1.18 -32.10 -17.50
CA MET A 1 -1.15 -30.69 -17.09
C MET A 1 -1.06 -29.74 -18.28
N ILE A 2 -0.11 -29.94 -19.20
CA ILE A 2 0.08 -29.11 -20.40
C ILE A 2 -1.13 -29.15 -21.36
N SER A 3 -1.79 -30.32 -21.54
CA SER A 3 -2.99 -30.46 -22.37
C SER A 3 -4.22 -29.72 -21.82
N LYS A 4 -4.40 -29.65 -20.50
CA LYS A 4 -5.46 -28.86 -19.86
C LYS A 4 -5.20 -27.35 -19.96
N ILE A 5 -3.93 -26.93 -19.94
CA ILE A 5 -3.54 -25.52 -20.15
C ILE A 5 -3.80 -25.12 -21.62
N LYS A 6 -3.48 -25.99 -22.59
CA LYS A 6 -3.80 -25.75 -24.00
C LYS A 6 -5.31 -25.68 -24.28
N ALA A 7 -6.13 -26.49 -23.61
CA ALA A 7 -7.59 -26.43 -23.75
C ALA A 7 -8.19 -25.14 -23.14
N LEU A 8 -7.64 -24.66 -22.01
CA LEU A 8 -8.03 -23.37 -21.38
C LEU A 8 -7.60 -22.15 -22.22
N LEU A 9 -6.55 -22.27 -23.00
CA LEU A 9 -6.08 -21.19 -23.89
C LEU A 9 -6.82 -21.14 -25.24
N ASN A 10 -7.60 -22.16 -25.57
CA ASN A 10 -8.42 -22.17 -26.79
C ASN A 10 -9.78 -21.49 -26.64
N ASP A 11 -10.22 -21.24 -25.40
CA ASP A 11 -11.44 -20.48 -25.13
C ASP A 11 -11.09 -18.97 -25.06
N SER A 12 -11.69 -18.19 -25.96
CA SER A 12 -11.36 -16.77 -26.12
C SER A 12 -11.58 -15.95 -24.85
N GLU A 13 -12.61 -16.23 -24.05
CA GLU A 13 -12.87 -15.56 -22.78
C GLU A 13 -11.81 -15.90 -21.70
N HIS A 14 -11.45 -17.17 -21.59
CA HIS A 14 -10.41 -17.62 -20.66
C HIS A 14 -9.03 -17.06 -21.03
N ARG A 15 -8.72 -17.01 -22.32
CA ARG A 15 -7.46 -16.44 -22.83
C ARG A 15 -7.35 -14.94 -22.50
N HIS A 16 -8.42 -14.16 -22.71
CA HIS A 16 -8.44 -12.74 -22.36
C HIS A 16 -8.27 -12.51 -20.85
N THR A 17 -8.92 -13.33 -20.03
CA THR A 17 -8.80 -13.24 -18.57
C THR A 17 -7.38 -13.57 -18.09
N VAL A 18 -6.74 -14.59 -18.63
CA VAL A 18 -5.36 -14.97 -18.31
C VAL A 18 -4.37 -13.91 -18.77
N LEU A 19 -4.50 -13.40 -19.99
CA LEU A 19 -3.65 -12.32 -20.51
C LEU A 19 -3.77 -11.05 -19.67
N ASN A 20 -4.99 -10.65 -19.31
CA ASN A 20 -5.23 -9.49 -18.45
C ASN A 20 -4.64 -9.67 -17.05
N SER A 21 -4.68 -10.88 -16.50
CA SER A 21 -4.07 -11.18 -15.19
C SER A 21 -2.55 -11.13 -15.25
N ILE A 22 -1.93 -11.66 -16.30
CA ILE A 22 -0.48 -11.59 -16.51
C ILE A 22 -0.04 -10.14 -16.72
N LEU A 23 -0.78 -9.38 -17.52
CA LEU A 23 -0.50 -7.97 -17.77
C LEU A 23 -0.64 -7.13 -16.49
N ALA A 24 -1.67 -7.38 -15.69
CA ALA A 24 -1.85 -6.74 -14.39
C ALA A 24 -0.70 -7.03 -13.43
N LEU A 25 -0.24 -8.29 -13.40
CA LEU A 25 0.94 -8.68 -12.62
C LEU A 25 2.20 -7.93 -13.09
N PHE A 26 2.45 -7.92 -14.40
CA PHE A 26 3.60 -7.24 -14.99
C PHE A 26 3.62 -5.74 -14.63
N ILE A 27 2.47 -5.06 -14.77
CA ILE A 27 2.36 -3.64 -14.43
C ILE A 27 2.52 -3.39 -12.92
N ARG A 28 2.04 -4.29 -12.07
CA ARG A 28 2.28 -4.18 -10.61
C ARG A 28 3.76 -4.34 -10.26
N VAL A 29 4.45 -5.28 -10.89
CA VAL A 29 5.91 -5.44 -10.72
C VAL A 29 6.65 -4.20 -11.23
N LEU A 30 6.25 -3.65 -12.38
CA LEU A 30 6.78 -2.37 -12.87
C LEU A 30 6.50 -1.23 -11.88
N GLY A 31 5.30 -1.14 -11.33
CA GLY A 31 4.96 -0.11 -10.33
C GLY A 31 5.82 -0.20 -9.08
N ALA A 32 6.05 -1.40 -8.61
CA ALA A 32 6.95 -1.66 -7.49
C ALA A 32 8.41 -1.32 -7.80
N GLY A 33 8.88 -1.68 -9.01
CA GLY A 33 10.20 -1.31 -9.50
C GLY A 33 10.36 0.22 -9.60
N MET A 34 9.35 0.92 -10.11
CA MET A 34 9.38 2.39 -10.19
C MET A 34 9.40 3.05 -8.81
N ALA A 35 8.62 2.53 -7.85
CA ALA A 35 8.70 3.00 -6.47
C ALA A 35 10.10 2.77 -5.85
N PHE A 36 10.72 1.64 -6.14
CA PHE A 36 12.08 1.33 -5.69
C PHE A 36 13.09 2.29 -6.33
N ILE A 37 13.04 2.49 -7.65
CA ILE A 37 13.91 3.42 -8.39
C ILE A 37 13.73 4.85 -7.87
N PHE A 38 12.50 5.29 -7.64
CA PHE A 38 12.24 6.61 -7.06
C PHE A 38 12.91 6.78 -5.69
N ASN A 39 12.80 5.79 -4.80
CA ASN A 39 13.46 5.84 -3.50
C ASN A 39 14.99 5.81 -3.62
N LEU A 40 15.52 5.10 -4.63
CA LEU A 40 16.93 5.08 -4.96
C LEU A 40 17.43 6.48 -5.38
N ILE A 41 16.66 7.17 -6.26
CA ILE A 41 16.95 8.54 -6.68
C ILE A 41 16.95 9.48 -5.47
N ILE A 42 15.88 9.45 -4.64
CA ILE A 42 15.81 10.25 -3.41
C ILE A 42 17.02 10.04 -2.51
N ALA A 43 17.40 8.77 -2.27
CA ALA A 43 18.51 8.47 -1.38
C ALA A 43 19.87 8.95 -1.94
N ARG A 44 20.10 8.78 -3.25
CA ARG A 44 21.38 9.13 -3.88
C ARG A 44 21.54 10.63 -4.13
N GLU A 45 20.49 11.31 -4.60
CA GLU A 45 20.57 12.73 -4.93
C GLU A 45 20.55 13.62 -3.67
N LEU A 46 19.80 13.21 -2.63
CA LEU A 46 19.65 14.00 -1.43
C LEU A 46 20.65 13.63 -0.31
N GLY A 47 21.23 12.43 -0.34
CA GLY A 47 21.99 11.88 0.81
C GLY A 47 21.10 11.51 2.00
N ALA A 48 21.68 10.88 3.04
CA ALA A 48 20.88 10.29 4.13
C ALA A 48 20.15 11.33 4.98
N GLU A 49 20.74 12.48 5.25
CA GLU A 49 20.13 13.53 6.08
C GLU A 49 18.89 14.11 5.41
N GLN A 50 19.03 14.65 4.21
CA GLN A 50 17.92 15.28 3.47
C GLN A 50 16.86 14.23 3.05
N ALA A 51 17.28 13.04 2.65
CA ALA A 51 16.35 11.94 2.38
C ALA A 51 15.57 11.54 3.65
N GLY A 52 16.20 11.59 4.83
CA GLY A 52 15.53 11.33 6.10
C GLY A 52 14.43 12.34 6.39
N ILE A 53 14.70 13.64 6.22
CA ILE A 53 13.71 14.71 6.41
C ILE A 53 12.55 14.52 5.40
N PHE A 54 12.87 14.22 4.13
CA PHE A 54 11.88 13.92 3.10
C PHE A 54 11.00 12.71 3.48
N PHE A 55 11.59 11.60 3.94
CA PHE A 55 10.82 10.40 4.30
C PHE A 55 9.97 10.57 5.56
N ILE A 56 10.40 11.39 6.52
CA ILE A 56 9.58 11.79 7.67
C ILE A 56 8.35 12.55 7.18
N ALA A 57 8.54 13.59 6.36
CA ALA A 57 7.44 14.38 5.82
C ALA A 57 6.49 13.53 4.96
N LEU A 58 7.02 12.66 4.11
CA LEU A 58 6.24 11.72 3.31
C LEU A 58 5.41 10.77 4.18
N SER A 59 5.98 10.26 5.27
CA SER A 59 5.29 9.35 6.19
C SER A 59 4.12 10.04 6.89
N ILE A 60 4.30 11.30 7.30
CA ILE A 60 3.23 12.13 7.88
C ILE A 60 2.14 12.36 6.83
N ALA A 61 2.51 12.77 5.60
CA ALA A 61 1.55 13.02 4.52
C ALA A 61 0.74 11.78 4.16
N MET A 62 1.38 10.60 4.06
CA MET A 62 0.72 9.32 3.76
C MET A 62 -0.26 8.88 4.85
N LEU A 63 0.11 9.02 6.13
CA LEU A 63 -0.78 8.73 7.26
C LEU A 63 -2.02 9.63 7.22
N ILE A 64 -1.82 10.94 7.08
CA ILE A 64 -2.91 11.91 7.08
C ILE A 64 -3.80 11.72 5.84
N ALA A 65 -3.21 11.47 4.67
CA ALA A 65 -3.97 11.16 3.46
C ALA A 65 -4.85 9.92 3.64
N SER A 66 -4.39 8.89 4.38
CA SER A 66 -5.20 7.71 4.67
C SER A 66 -6.40 8.04 5.58
N VAL A 67 -6.20 8.90 6.57
CA VAL A 67 -7.28 9.41 7.42
C VAL A 67 -8.30 10.21 6.62
N SER A 68 -7.81 11.07 5.71
CA SER A 68 -8.64 11.96 4.89
C SER A 68 -9.57 11.22 3.91
N ARG A 69 -9.21 9.99 3.50
CA ARG A 69 -10.03 9.19 2.58
C ARG A 69 -11.30 8.59 3.22
N LEU A 70 -11.47 8.68 4.55
CA LEU A 70 -12.68 8.30 5.29
C LEU A 70 -13.17 6.86 5.03
N GLY A 71 -12.26 5.96 4.60
CA GLY A 71 -12.59 4.58 4.25
C GLY A 71 -13.30 4.39 2.91
N PHE A 72 -13.32 5.42 2.09
CA PHE A 72 -13.92 5.33 0.76
C PHE A 72 -13.11 4.48 -0.22
N ASP A 73 -11.86 4.12 0.07
CA ASP A 73 -11.02 3.28 -0.80
C ASP A 73 -11.75 1.99 -1.21
N ASP A 74 -12.08 1.14 -0.23
CA ASP A 74 -12.78 -0.13 -0.46
C ASP A 74 -14.25 0.08 -0.85
N THR A 75 -14.86 1.15 -0.38
CA THR A 75 -16.25 1.51 -0.70
C THR A 75 -16.37 1.84 -2.18
N VAL A 76 -15.50 2.70 -2.72
CA VAL A 76 -15.45 3.00 -4.18
C VAL A 76 -15.20 1.74 -4.98
N LEU A 77 -14.23 0.91 -4.57
CA LEU A 77 -13.92 -0.34 -5.25
C LEU A 77 -15.14 -1.27 -5.32
N ARG A 78 -15.79 -1.51 -4.18
CA ARG A 78 -16.90 -2.45 -4.04
C ARG A 78 -18.17 -1.99 -4.79
N PHE A 79 -18.60 -0.74 -4.56
CA PHE A 79 -19.83 -0.24 -5.16
C PHE A 79 -19.67 0.03 -6.66
N THR A 80 -18.49 0.47 -7.12
CA THR A 80 -18.21 0.60 -8.55
C THR A 80 -18.19 -0.77 -9.25
N ALA A 81 -17.57 -1.78 -8.64
CA ALA A 81 -17.55 -3.13 -9.21
C ALA A 81 -18.96 -3.75 -9.30
N ALA A 82 -19.82 -3.51 -8.30
CA ALA A 82 -21.20 -3.99 -8.28
C ALA A 82 -22.10 -3.31 -9.31
N ASN A 83 -21.72 -2.14 -9.83
CA ASN A 83 -22.50 -1.34 -10.79
C ASN A 83 -21.70 -1.02 -12.06
N ASN A 84 -20.84 -1.94 -12.50
CA ASN A 84 -19.88 -1.70 -13.60
C ASN A 84 -20.56 -1.37 -14.94
N ASP A 85 -21.80 -1.80 -15.14
CA ASP A 85 -22.59 -1.57 -16.36
C ASP A 85 -23.28 -0.20 -16.42
N ASN A 86 -23.23 0.57 -15.32
CA ASN A 86 -23.88 1.87 -15.24
C ASN A 86 -22.88 3.02 -15.01
N PRO A 87 -22.44 3.73 -16.07
CA PRO A 87 -21.49 4.83 -15.98
C PRO A 87 -21.93 5.97 -15.07
N TYR A 88 -23.23 6.25 -15.00
CA TYR A 88 -23.80 7.30 -14.16
C TYR A 88 -23.62 6.98 -12.66
N ILE A 89 -23.93 5.74 -12.26
CA ILE A 89 -23.73 5.30 -10.87
C ILE A 89 -22.25 5.35 -10.49
N ILE A 90 -21.36 4.90 -11.36
CA ILE A 90 -19.90 4.95 -11.14
C ILE A 90 -19.44 6.38 -10.91
N LYS A 91 -19.88 7.32 -11.77
CA LYS A 91 -19.54 8.73 -11.67
C LYS A 91 -20.05 9.34 -10.35
N SER A 92 -21.31 9.01 -9.99
CA SER A 92 -21.93 9.48 -8.75
C SER A 92 -21.19 8.99 -7.49
N ILE A 93 -20.81 7.70 -7.44
CA ILE A 93 -20.03 7.13 -6.33
C ILE A 93 -18.68 7.85 -6.20
N LEU A 94 -17.97 8.04 -7.32
CA LEU A 94 -16.67 8.72 -7.33
C LEU A 94 -16.78 10.16 -6.87
N HIS A 95 -17.73 10.94 -7.45
CA HIS A 95 -17.95 12.34 -7.06
C HIS A 95 -18.36 12.47 -5.59
N PHE A 96 -19.26 11.61 -5.12
CA PHE A 96 -19.65 11.58 -3.72
C PHE A 96 -18.43 11.36 -2.80
N SER A 97 -17.61 10.37 -3.10
CA SER A 97 -16.41 10.06 -2.30
C SER A 97 -15.42 11.22 -2.30
N LEU A 98 -15.17 11.83 -3.47
CA LEU A 98 -14.29 13.00 -3.59
C LEU A 98 -14.88 14.22 -2.85
N ARG A 99 -16.19 14.46 -2.93
CA ARG A 99 -16.87 15.58 -2.27
C ARG A 99 -16.67 15.58 -0.75
N PHE A 100 -16.62 14.42 -0.13
CA PHE A 100 -16.39 14.31 1.32
C PHE A 100 -14.91 14.21 1.68
N SER A 101 -14.11 13.47 0.93
CA SER A 101 -12.70 13.23 1.27
C SER A 101 -11.80 14.43 0.95
N VAL A 102 -12.03 15.12 -0.18
CA VAL A 102 -11.16 16.25 -0.60
C VAL A 102 -11.22 17.44 0.37
N PRO A 103 -12.39 17.89 0.86
CA PRO A 103 -12.43 18.94 1.88
C PRO A 103 -11.70 18.57 3.17
N VAL A 104 -11.79 17.32 3.61
CA VAL A 104 -11.06 16.82 4.78
C VAL A 104 -9.54 16.80 4.50
N ALA A 105 -9.13 16.39 3.30
CA ALA A 105 -7.73 16.43 2.90
C ALA A 105 -7.19 17.88 2.81
N ILE A 106 -7.98 18.83 2.29
CA ILE A 106 -7.65 20.25 2.27
C ILE A 106 -7.52 20.79 3.69
N LEU A 107 -8.46 20.46 4.58
CA LEU A 107 -8.40 20.86 5.99
C LEU A 107 -7.09 20.40 6.63
N PHE A 108 -6.72 19.13 6.47
CA PHE A 108 -5.45 18.63 7.00
C PHE A 108 -4.23 19.23 6.32
N THR A 109 -4.28 19.51 5.01
CA THR A 109 -3.21 20.22 4.30
C THR A 109 -2.97 21.59 4.91
N VAL A 110 -4.04 22.37 5.12
CA VAL A 110 -3.98 23.68 5.74
C VAL A 110 -3.47 23.60 7.18
N LEU A 111 -3.97 22.65 7.96
CA LEU A 111 -3.51 22.42 9.34
C LEU A 111 -2.02 22.10 9.38
N ILE A 112 -1.54 21.16 8.55
CA ILE A 112 -0.10 20.82 8.51
C ILE A 112 0.73 22.01 8.06
N TYR A 113 0.27 22.76 7.06
CA TYR A 113 0.98 23.95 6.58
C TYR A 113 1.19 24.97 7.70
N PHE A 114 0.14 25.32 8.44
CA PHE A 114 0.23 26.30 9.52
C PHE A 114 0.88 25.76 10.79
N LEU A 115 0.74 24.46 11.08
CA LEU A 115 1.35 23.83 12.25
C LEU A 115 2.78 23.37 11.99
N SER A 116 3.28 23.42 10.77
CA SER A 116 4.62 22.92 10.40
C SER A 116 5.74 23.55 11.24
N PRO A 117 5.76 24.87 11.60
CA PRO A 117 6.79 25.43 12.45
C PRO A 117 6.78 24.82 13.87
N TYR A 118 5.57 24.62 14.41
CA TYR A 118 5.40 24.03 15.73
C TYR A 118 5.79 22.53 15.73
N ILE A 119 5.36 21.77 14.72
CA ILE A 119 5.71 20.37 14.55
C ILE A 119 7.22 20.22 14.41
N ALA A 120 7.84 20.97 13.51
CA ALA A 120 9.27 20.90 13.26
C ALA A 120 10.11 21.32 14.49
N GLY A 121 9.74 22.40 15.16
CA GLY A 121 10.48 22.96 16.30
C GLY A 121 10.23 22.22 17.62
N ALA A 122 8.95 22.01 17.99
CA ALA A 122 8.59 21.46 19.29
C ALA A 122 8.63 19.92 19.34
N LEU A 123 8.14 19.24 18.32
CA LEU A 123 8.06 17.78 18.30
C LEU A 123 9.34 17.13 17.75
N PHE A 124 9.80 17.58 16.59
CA PHE A 124 10.94 16.94 15.92
C PHE A 124 12.28 17.59 16.25
N LYS A 125 12.29 18.83 16.75
CA LYS A 125 13.51 19.63 17.02
C LYS A 125 14.42 19.72 15.78
N LYS A 126 13.83 19.83 14.60
CA LYS A 126 14.48 19.90 13.27
C LYS A 126 13.88 21.05 12.48
N ASN A 127 14.55 22.22 12.49
CA ASN A 127 14.02 23.42 11.84
C ASN A 127 13.81 23.24 10.32
N GLU A 128 14.68 22.48 9.66
CA GLU A 128 14.58 22.17 8.22
C GLU A 128 13.29 21.42 7.84
N LEU A 129 12.75 20.62 8.78
CA LEU A 129 11.51 19.90 8.55
C LEU A 129 10.31 20.83 8.33
N ASN A 130 10.38 22.10 8.78
CA ASN A 130 9.31 23.07 8.61
C ASN A 130 9.02 23.34 7.11
N SER A 131 10.03 23.75 6.35
CA SER A 131 9.87 24.04 4.91
C SER A 131 9.49 22.79 4.12
N VAL A 132 10.04 21.63 4.51
CA VAL A 132 9.75 20.35 3.88
C VAL A 132 8.30 19.90 4.13
N LEU A 133 7.78 20.05 5.36
CA LEU A 133 6.37 19.76 5.68
C LEU A 133 5.41 20.70 4.95
N SER A 134 5.75 21.98 4.89
CA SER A 134 4.95 22.97 4.16
C SER A 134 4.86 22.63 2.67
N SER A 135 6.00 22.28 2.04
CA SER A 135 6.09 21.90 0.62
C SER A 135 5.44 20.53 0.33
N MET A 136 5.47 19.60 1.31
CA MET A 136 4.87 18.27 1.20
C MET A 136 3.36 18.29 1.47
N SER A 137 2.83 19.25 2.23
CA SER A 137 1.43 19.25 2.68
C SER A 137 0.40 19.17 1.53
N PRO A 138 0.58 19.79 0.33
CA PRO A 138 -0.37 19.63 -0.78
C PRO A 138 -0.46 18.21 -1.32
N SER A 139 0.57 17.38 -1.10
CA SER A 139 0.53 15.98 -1.50
C SER A 139 -0.57 15.18 -0.80
N ILE A 140 -1.05 15.62 0.37
CA ILE A 140 -2.17 14.98 1.11
C ILE A 140 -3.43 14.97 0.23
N VAL A 141 -3.76 16.09 -0.41
CA VAL A 141 -4.90 16.20 -1.34
C VAL A 141 -4.64 15.33 -2.58
N GLY A 142 -3.42 15.41 -3.14
CA GLY A 142 -3.03 14.60 -4.29
C GLY A 142 -3.18 13.11 -4.04
N PHE A 143 -2.67 12.60 -2.92
CA PHE A 143 -2.84 11.20 -2.53
C PHE A 143 -4.30 10.81 -2.34
N CYS A 144 -5.09 11.67 -1.69
CA CYS A 144 -6.52 11.42 -1.50
C CYS A 144 -7.22 11.19 -2.85
N ILE A 145 -7.01 12.07 -3.81
CA ILE A 145 -7.62 12.00 -5.14
C ILE A 145 -7.12 10.78 -5.92
N VAL A 146 -5.79 10.61 -6.01
CA VAL A 146 -5.16 9.55 -6.81
C VAL A 146 -5.58 8.16 -6.33
N TYR A 147 -5.64 7.91 -5.01
CA TYR A 147 -6.07 6.62 -4.49
C TYR A 147 -7.54 6.32 -4.79
N LEU A 148 -8.45 7.27 -4.61
CA LEU A 148 -9.87 7.08 -4.94
C LEU A 148 -10.11 6.86 -6.44
N LEU A 149 -9.39 7.60 -7.30
CA LEU A 149 -9.42 7.38 -8.75
C LEU A 149 -8.91 5.99 -9.12
N ALA A 150 -7.81 5.57 -8.51
CA ALA A 150 -7.21 4.27 -8.77
C ALA A 150 -8.15 3.13 -8.36
N MET A 151 -8.88 3.25 -7.23
CA MET A 151 -9.88 2.26 -6.82
C MET A 151 -11.05 2.20 -7.80
N SER A 152 -11.54 3.34 -8.28
CA SER A 152 -12.58 3.40 -9.31
C SER A 152 -12.13 2.77 -10.64
N LEU A 153 -10.90 3.06 -11.09
CA LEU A 153 -10.33 2.45 -12.31
C LEU A 153 -10.11 0.94 -12.14
N GLN A 154 -9.66 0.51 -10.96
CA GLN A 154 -9.47 -0.91 -10.64
C GLN A 154 -10.80 -1.67 -10.67
N ALA A 155 -11.85 -1.12 -10.09
CA ALA A 155 -13.19 -1.71 -10.09
C ALA A 155 -13.75 -1.92 -11.51
N ARG A 156 -13.39 -1.03 -12.43
CA ARG A 156 -13.77 -1.07 -13.87
C ARG A 156 -12.84 -1.97 -14.71
N HIS A 157 -12.00 -2.79 -14.08
CA HIS A 157 -10.98 -3.61 -14.75
C HIS A 157 -9.97 -2.84 -15.63
N LYS A 158 -9.86 -1.49 -15.45
CA LYS A 158 -8.90 -0.65 -16.16
C LYS A 158 -7.55 -0.65 -15.43
N LEU A 159 -6.94 -1.83 -15.29
CA LEU A 159 -5.70 -2.02 -14.51
C LEU A 159 -4.52 -1.26 -15.09
N LEU A 160 -4.46 -1.12 -16.43
CA LEU A 160 -3.45 -0.33 -17.16
C LEU A 160 -3.43 1.16 -16.77
N ALA A 161 -4.55 1.68 -16.28
CA ALA A 161 -4.65 3.06 -15.81
C ALA A 161 -4.61 3.15 -14.27
N SER A 162 -5.19 2.16 -13.57
CA SER A 162 -5.24 2.15 -12.10
C SER A 162 -3.86 2.10 -11.46
N ILE A 163 -2.98 1.20 -11.93
CA ILE A 163 -1.66 1.00 -11.33
C ILE A 163 -0.73 2.20 -11.55
N PRO A 164 -0.60 2.77 -12.78
CA PRO A 164 0.13 4.01 -12.98
C PRO A 164 -0.44 5.18 -12.17
N CYS A 165 -1.75 5.24 -11.99
CA CYS A 165 -2.40 6.24 -11.15
C CYS A 165 -1.92 6.15 -9.69
N GLN A 166 -1.81 4.94 -9.13
CA GLN A 166 -1.40 4.75 -7.73
C GLN A 166 0.06 5.14 -7.44
N GLY A 167 0.99 5.01 -8.42
CA GLY A 167 2.40 5.18 -8.09
C GLY A 167 3.28 5.58 -9.27
N ILE A 168 3.19 4.90 -10.43
CA ILE A 168 4.18 5.02 -11.50
C ILE A 168 4.28 6.46 -12.01
N ALA A 169 3.15 7.12 -12.26
CA ALA A 169 3.14 8.41 -12.94
C ALA A 169 3.84 9.51 -12.13
N HIS A 170 3.46 9.69 -10.87
CA HIS A 170 4.07 10.75 -10.06
C HIS A 170 5.50 10.41 -9.62
N PHE A 171 5.86 9.12 -9.44
CA PHE A 171 7.25 8.73 -9.17
C PHE A 171 8.15 9.00 -10.38
N LEU A 172 7.68 8.72 -11.60
CA LEU A 172 8.41 9.05 -12.83
C LEU A 172 8.60 10.55 -12.99
N LEU A 173 7.50 11.32 -12.87
CA LEU A 173 7.54 12.78 -13.02
C LEU A 173 8.47 13.41 -11.97
N CYS A 174 8.33 13.03 -10.71
CA CYS A 174 9.15 13.57 -9.64
C CYS A 174 10.62 13.14 -9.77
N GLY A 175 10.88 11.85 -10.00
CA GLY A 175 12.24 11.33 -10.14
C GLY A 175 12.98 11.94 -11.32
N SER A 176 12.33 12.08 -12.48
CA SER A 176 12.93 12.76 -13.64
C SER A 176 13.18 14.25 -13.40
N ALA A 177 12.29 14.92 -12.65
CA ALA A 177 12.47 16.33 -12.29
C ALA A 177 13.63 16.50 -11.30
N ILE A 178 13.78 15.63 -10.30
CA ILE A 178 14.89 15.68 -9.34
C ILE A 178 16.24 15.57 -10.07
N ILE A 179 16.37 14.59 -10.96
CA ILE A 179 17.60 14.41 -11.76
C ILE A 179 17.80 15.57 -12.73
N GLY A 180 16.75 16.00 -13.45
CA GLY A 180 16.84 17.05 -14.47
C GLY A 180 17.19 18.43 -13.91
N PHE A 181 16.76 18.74 -12.71
CA PHE A 181 17.04 20.02 -12.03
C PHE A 181 18.20 19.93 -11.02
N ASN A 182 18.87 18.78 -10.89
CA ASN A 182 19.95 18.52 -9.91
C ASN A 182 19.54 18.91 -8.49
N VAL A 183 18.37 18.45 -8.05
CA VAL A 183 17.81 18.80 -6.74
C VAL A 183 18.51 18.00 -5.65
N ASN A 184 19.11 18.69 -4.68
CA ASN A 184 19.89 18.12 -3.59
C ASN A 184 19.35 18.43 -2.19
N ASN A 185 18.18 19.07 -2.08
CA ASN A 185 17.56 19.36 -0.80
C ASN A 185 16.12 18.80 -0.71
N ALA A 186 15.70 18.46 0.53
CA ALA A 186 14.43 17.85 0.81
C ALA A 186 13.23 18.76 0.51
N GLU A 187 13.36 20.08 0.66
CA GLU A 187 12.28 21.03 0.39
C GLU A 187 11.89 21.05 -1.07
N GLN A 188 12.88 21.24 -1.98
CA GLN A 188 12.63 21.23 -3.42
C GLN A 188 12.11 19.86 -3.90
N ALA A 189 12.69 18.76 -3.38
CA ALA A 189 12.20 17.41 -3.67
C ALA A 189 10.73 17.23 -3.25
N SER A 190 10.34 17.75 -2.08
CA SER A 190 8.96 17.68 -1.58
C SER A 190 8.00 18.53 -2.39
N LEU A 191 8.43 19.70 -2.85
CA LEU A 191 7.66 20.55 -3.75
C LEU A 191 7.42 19.85 -5.10
N LEU A 192 8.48 19.33 -5.72
CA LEU A 192 8.38 18.56 -6.97
C LEU A 192 7.49 17.32 -6.81
N PHE A 193 7.58 16.65 -5.67
CA PHE A 193 6.73 15.51 -5.37
C PHE A 193 5.25 15.90 -5.30
N SER A 194 4.93 16.97 -4.58
CA SER A 194 3.55 17.50 -4.46
C SER A 194 3.00 17.94 -5.81
N LEU A 195 3.80 18.65 -6.63
CA LEU A 195 3.42 19.05 -7.99
C LEU A 195 3.20 17.86 -8.91
N SER A 196 4.11 16.89 -8.91
CA SER A 196 3.99 15.66 -9.72
C SER A 196 2.75 14.85 -9.38
N LEU A 197 2.42 14.77 -8.09
CA LEU A 197 1.23 14.09 -7.62
C LEU A 197 -0.05 14.87 -8.00
N GLY A 198 -0.05 16.19 -7.90
CA GLY A 198 -1.13 17.06 -8.35
C GLY A 198 -1.40 16.94 -9.86
N LEU A 199 -0.34 16.97 -10.68
CA LEU A 199 -0.43 16.76 -12.13
C LEU A 199 -0.99 15.37 -12.47
N SER A 200 -0.52 14.34 -11.78
CA SER A 200 -1.04 12.98 -11.91
C SER A 200 -2.52 12.91 -11.53
N ALA A 201 -2.93 13.55 -10.44
CA ALA A 201 -4.33 13.60 -10.02
C ALA A 201 -5.23 14.24 -11.09
N ILE A 202 -4.82 15.38 -11.66
CA ILE A 202 -5.57 16.07 -12.73
C ILE A 202 -5.65 15.20 -13.99
N PHE A 203 -4.53 14.59 -14.40
CA PHE A 203 -4.49 13.74 -15.59
C PHE A 203 -5.43 12.53 -15.47
N PHE A 204 -5.31 11.77 -14.36
CA PHE A 204 -6.13 10.57 -14.16
C PHE A 204 -7.59 10.90 -13.85
N TYR A 205 -7.90 12.05 -13.24
CA TYR A 205 -9.27 12.52 -13.09
C TYR A 205 -9.92 12.73 -14.46
N ARG A 206 -9.26 13.46 -15.36
CA ARG A 206 -9.74 13.65 -16.74
C ARG A 206 -9.90 12.33 -17.49
N LEU A 207 -8.94 11.42 -17.36
CA LEU A 207 -8.98 10.10 -17.99
C LEU A 207 -10.14 9.25 -17.46
N SER A 208 -10.39 9.30 -16.15
CA SER A 208 -11.47 8.55 -15.50
C SER A 208 -12.85 9.03 -15.97
N ILE A 209 -13.04 10.35 -16.07
CA ILE A 209 -14.33 10.93 -16.50
C ILE A 209 -14.57 10.77 -17.99
N ARG A 210 -13.57 11.01 -18.85
CA ARG A 210 -13.71 10.80 -20.31
C ARG A 210 -14.14 9.36 -20.64
N GLY A 211 -13.66 8.40 -19.89
CA GLY A 211 -14.08 7.00 -20.07
C GLY A 211 -15.49 6.67 -19.58
N LEU A 212 -16.24 7.64 -19.03
CA LEU A 212 -17.63 7.52 -18.60
C LEU A 212 -18.60 8.36 -19.44
N SER A 213 -18.07 9.22 -20.34
CA SER A 213 -18.85 10.23 -21.09
C SER A 213 -19.40 9.77 -22.43
N HIS A 214 -19.53 8.47 -22.73
CA HIS A 214 -19.89 8.01 -24.08
C HIS A 214 -21.39 7.91 -24.36
N ASN A 215 -22.28 8.43 -23.51
CA ASN A 215 -23.67 8.68 -23.85
C ASN A 215 -24.11 10.01 -23.23
N GLU A 216 -24.56 10.91 -24.08
CA GLU A 216 -25.28 12.12 -23.74
C GLU A 216 -26.55 11.75 -22.95
N LEU A 217 -26.47 11.88 -21.64
CA LEU A 217 -27.67 11.97 -20.82
C LEU A 217 -27.52 13.23 -19.98
N ASP A 218 -28.51 14.10 -20.13
CA ASP A 218 -28.66 15.37 -19.46
C ASP A 218 -28.27 15.29 -17.97
N PHE A 219 -27.41 16.21 -17.61
CA PHE A 219 -27.08 16.43 -16.22
C PHE A 219 -28.27 17.12 -15.54
N ASP A 220 -29.11 16.35 -14.87
CA ASP A 220 -29.89 16.89 -13.77
C ASP A 220 -28.93 17.20 -12.61
N GLU A 221 -28.85 18.46 -12.28
CA GLU A 221 -27.93 19.11 -11.34
C GLU A 221 -28.09 18.69 -9.87
N HIS A 222 -28.80 17.61 -9.59
CA HIS A 222 -28.97 17.09 -8.24
C HIS A 222 -27.96 16.00 -7.93
N ASP A 223 -26.91 16.41 -7.25
CA ASP A 223 -25.79 15.67 -6.58
C ASP A 223 -26.24 14.49 -5.68
N ASN A 224 -27.37 13.88 -5.91
CA ASN A 224 -27.92 12.82 -5.09
C ASN A 224 -27.50 11.45 -5.64
N LEU A 225 -26.98 10.60 -4.75
CA LEU A 225 -26.76 9.18 -5.03
C LEU A 225 -28.05 8.58 -5.60
N PRO A 226 -27.95 7.65 -6.59
CA PRO A 226 -29.11 6.93 -7.07
C PRO A 226 -29.89 6.35 -5.89
N LYS A 227 -31.22 6.38 -5.94
CA LYS A 227 -32.11 5.87 -4.89
C LYS A 227 -31.82 4.42 -4.48
N SER A 228 -31.09 3.68 -5.31
CA SER A 228 -30.63 2.31 -5.06
C SER A 228 -29.45 2.22 -4.09
N ILE A 229 -28.72 3.32 -3.82
CA ILE A 229 -27.53 3.34 -2.91
C ILE A 229 -27.85 4.30 -1.78
N SER A 230 -28.11 3.77 -0.60
CA SER A 230 -28.40 4.56 0.59
C SER A 230 -27.08 5.13 1.17
N LEU A 231 -27.12 6.40 1.61
CA LEU A 231 -26.03 7.00 2.43
C LEU A 231 -25.67 6.13 3.64
N ARG A 232 -26.66 5.43 4.19
CA ARG A 232 -26.48 4.50 5.30
C ARG A 232 -25.62 3.31 4.91
N ASP A 233 -25.80 2.78 3.69
CA ASP A 233 -25.02 1.63 3.19
C ASP A 233 -23.57 2.00 2.94
N ILE A 234 -23.34 3.18 2.35
CA ILE A 234 -21.99 3.74 2.16
C ILE A 234 -21.29 3.92 3.50
N ARG A 235 -21.94 4.57 4.46
CA ARG A 235 -21.37 4.80 5.79
C ARG A 235 -21.08 3.49 6.53
N ASN A 236 -22.00 2.53 6.49
CA ASN A 236 -21.85 1.23 7.13
C ASN A 236 -20.72 0.41 6.50
N SER A 237 -20.42 0.62 5.23
CA SER A 237 -19.27 0.01 4.55
C SER A 237 -17.96 0.77 4.84
N ALA A 238 -17.97 2.10 4.79
CA ALA A 238 -16.78 2.93 4.88
C ALA A 238 -16.17 2.94 6.30
N MET A 239 -16.98 3.09 7.35
CA MET A 239 -16.48 3.23 8.72
C MET A 239 -15.61 2.05 9.21
N PRO A 240 -16.00 0.78 9.06
CA PRO A 240 -15.16 -0.34 9.47
C PRO A 240 -13.87 -0.43 8.67
N ASN A 241 -13.92 -0.14 7.36
CA ASN A 241 -12.78 -0.20 6.47
C ASN A 241 -11.81 0.96 6.73
N TRP A 242 -12.32 2.14 7.13
CA TRP A 242 -11.50 3.28 7.52
C TRP A 242 -10.54 2.96 8.65
N VAL A 243 -11.04 2.34 9.73
CA VAL A 243 -10.20 1.95 10.87
C VAL A 243 -9.12 0.95 10.44
N ILE A 244 -9.48 -0.03 9.62
CA ILE A 244 -8.51 -1.03 9.11
C ILE A 244 -7.42 -0.36 8.28
N THR A 245 -7.81 0.49 7.34
CA THR A 245 -6.88 1.21 6.46
C THR A 245 -5.93 2.07 7.27
N ILE A 246 -6.42 2.80 8.28
CA ILE A 246 -5.57 3.59 9.19
C ILE A 246 -4.59 2.68 9.94
N MET A 247 -5.04 1.56 10.50
CA MET A 247 -4.16 0.65 11.25
C MET A 247 -3.07 0.05 10.36
N LEU A 248 -3.39 -0.33 9.13
CA LEU A 248 -2.39 -0.78 8.17
C LEU A 248 -1.37 0.31 7.83
N HIS A 249 -1.82 1.56 7.67
CA HIS A 249 -0.91 2.68 7.41
C HIS A 249 -0.08 3.05 8.65
N ILE A 250 -0.61 2.90 9.87
CA ILE A 250 0.15 3.05 11.11
C ILE A 250 1.31 2.02 11.13
N VAL A 251 1.04 0.75 10.84
CA VAL A 251 2.09 -0.27 10.78
C VAL A 251 3.16 0.08 9.74
N GLN A 252 2.77 0.68 8.63
CA GLN A 252 3.68 1.00 7.53
C GLN A 252 4.46 2.30 7.71
N TRP A 253 3.85 3.35 8.28
CA TRP A 253 4.39 4.71 8.22
C TRP A 253 4.74 5.33 9.57
N SER A 254 4.36 4.71 10.70
CA SER A 254 4.63 5.32 12.01
C SER A 254 6.09 5.28 12.43
N ALA A 255 6.83 4.22 12.08
CA ALA A 255 8.21 4.07 12.51
C ALA A 255 9.14 5.21 12.02
N PRO A 256 9.15 5.63 10.74
CA PRO A 256 9.94 6.78 10.31
C PRO A 256 9.58 8.08 11.05
N ILE A 257 8.29 8.26 11.42
CA ILE A 257 7.82 9.44 12.17
C ILE A 257 8.45 9.45 13.57
N PHE A 258 8.30 8.36 14.33
CA PHE A 258 8.85 8.29 15.70
C PHE A 258 10.37 8.26 15.73
N ILE A 259 11.02 7.64 14.74
CA ILE A 259 12.48 7.76 14.57
C ILE A 259 12.85 9.23 14.35
N GLY A 260 12.12 9.95 13.51
CA GLY A 260 12.33 11.38 13.29
C GLY A 260 12.14 12.24 14.52
N VAL A 261 11.22 11.87 15.44
CA VAL A 261 10.99 12.58 16.72
C VAL A 261 12.16 12.40 17.67
N TYR A 262 12.68 11.19 17.83
CA TYR A 262 13.64 10.86 18.89
C TYR A 262 15.10 10.85 18.42
N LEU A 263 15.35 10.67 17.11
CA LEU A 263 16.69 10.47 16.56
C LEU A 263 16.99 11.48 15.44
N VAL A 264 18.23 11.46 14.95
CA VAL A 264 18.65 12.24 13.79
C VAL A 264 17.96 11.77 12.50
N ALA A 265 17.86 12.65 11.50
CA ALA A 265 17.08 12.39 10.29
C ALA A 265 17.60 11.20 9.47
N GLU A 266 18.92 10.99 9.45
CA GLU A 266 19.59 9.89 8.75
C GLU A 266 19.07 8.52 9.21
N GLN A 267 18.74 8.37 10.49
CA GLN A 267 18.19 7.12 11.02
C GLN A 267 16.81 6.82 10.41
N ALA A 268 16.01 7.85 10.16
CA ALA A 268 14.73 7.69 9.47
C ALA A 268 14.92 7.32 7.98
N ALA A 269 15.98 7.85 7.34
CA ALA A 269 16.38 7.44 5.99
C ALA A 269 16.78 5.96 5.94
N TYR A 270 17.70 5.55 6.83
CA TYR A 270 18.17 4.16 6.90
C TYR A 270 16.99 3.18 7.12
N PHE A 271 16.11 3.49 8.06
CA PHE A 271 14.93 2.69 8.32
C PHE A 271 13.99 2.65 7.11
N SER A 272 13.70 3.80 6.51
CA SER A 272 12.77 3.89 5.38
C SER A 272 13.26 3.11 4.16
N VAL A 273 14.56 3.20 3.85
CA VAL A 273 15.19 2.42 2.77
C VAL A 273 15.18 0.93 3.12
N ALA A 274 15.60 0.55 4.33
CA ALA A 274 15.59 -0.84 4.78
C ALA A 274 14.19 -1.46 4.70
N GLN A 275 13.14 -0.73 5.10
CA GLN A 275 11.75 -1.17 5.00
C GLN A 275 11.32 -1.42 3.55
N ARG A 276 11.68 -0.53 2.63
CA ARG A 276 11.35 -0.67 1.20
C ARG A 276 12.08 -1.85 0.55
N VAL A 277 13.35 -2.04 0.90
CA VAL A 277 14.11 -3.22 0.44
C VAL A 277 13.47 -4.49 1.00
N ALA A 278 13.17 -4.57 2.30
CA ALA A 278 12.54 -5.72 2.92
C ALA A 278 11.18 -6.08 2.28
N MET A 279 10.39 -5.07 1.88
CA MET A 279 9.09 -5.27 1.22
C MET A 279 9.20 -5.91 -0.17
N LEU A 280 10.36 -5.93 -0.82
CA LEU A 280 10.52 -6.62 -2.12
C LEU A 280 10.19 -8.11 -2.03
N SER A 281 10.44 -8.76 -0.90
CA SER A 281 10.04 -10.16 -0.66
C SER A 281 8.53 -10.36 -0.72
N SER A 282 7.74 -9.36 -0.36
CA SER A 282 6.26 -9.39 -0.36
C SER A 282 5.65 -9.25 -1.76
N PHE A 283 6.41 -8.81 -2.78
CA PHE A 283 5.89 -8.78 -4.15
C PHE A 283 5.62 -10.16 -4.71
N VAL A 284 6.41 -11.15 -4.30
CA VAL A 284 6.16 -12.55 -4.65
C VAL A 284 4.81 -13.01 -4.08
N LEU A 285 4.54 -12.67 -2.81
CA LEU A 285 3.26 -12.96 -2.17
C LEU A 285 2.09 -12.26 -2.89
N MET A 286 2.27 -11.00 -3.28
CA MET A 286 1.25 -10.26 -4.03
C MET A 286 0.96 -10.90 -5.40
N ALA A 287 1.99 -11.38 -6.10
CA ALA A 287 1.85 -12.08 -7.37
C ALA A 287 1.05 -13.38 -7.22
N VAL A 288 1.37 -14.18 -6.22
CA VAL A 288 0.63 -15.43 -5.93
C VAL A 288 -0.81 -15.13 -5.53
N ASN A 289 -1.05 -14.10 -4.70
CA ASN A 289 -2.38 -13.72 -4.25
C ASN A 289 -3.33 -13.36 -5.40
N LEU A 290 -2.84 -12.73 -6.47
CA LEU A 290 -3.65 -12.42 -7.66
C LEU A 290 -4.22 -13.67 -8.33
N VAL A 291 -3.47 -14.77 -8.29
CA VAL A 291 -3.88 -16.04 -8.93
C VAL A 291 -4.76 -16.88 -8.02
N VAL A 292 -4.47 -16.89 -6.71
CA VAL A 292 -5.15 -17.81 -5.79
C VAL A 292 -6.42 -17.23 -5.16
N ALA A 293 -6.53 -15.91 -5.02
CA ALA A 293 -7.71 -15.29 -4.40
C ALA A 293 -9.03 -15.63 -5.11
N PRO A 294 -9.13 -15.56 -6.45
CA PRO A 294 -10.35 -15.99 -7.15
C PRO A 294 -10.66 -17.48 -6.97
N LYS A 295 -9.61 -18.33 -6.88
CA LYS A 295 -9.79 -19.77 -6.66
C LYS A 295 -10.35 -20.06 -5.27
N PHE A 296 -9.88 -19.33 -4.25
CA PHE A 296 -10.43 -19.49 -2.89
C PHE A 296 -11.91 -19.13 -2.85
N ALA A 297 -12.32 -18.02 -3.48
CA ALA A 297 -13.73 -17.63 -3.57
C ALA A 297 -14.56 -18.69 -4.31
N ALA A 298 -14.05 -19.23 -5.43
CA ALA A 298 -14.75 -20.26 -6.21
C ALA A 298 -14.92 -21.57 -5.43
N PHE A 299 -13.87 -22.03 -4.72
CA PHE A 299 -13.95 -23.22 -3.88
C PHE A 299 -14.86 -23.00 -2.67
N TRP A 300 -14.81 -21.83 -2.04
CA TRP A 300 -15.69 -21.47 -0.92
C TRP A 300 -17.16 -21.52 -1.32
N ASN A 301 -17.52 -20.94 -2.46
CA ASN A 301 -18.89 -20.98 -2.98
C ASN A 301 -19.39 -22.40 -3.30
N LYS A 302 -18.47 -23.32 -3.57
CA LYS A 302 -18.79 -24.75 -3.81
C LYS A 302 -18.77 -25.60 -2.53
N GLY A 303 -18.39 -25.03 -1.39
CA GLY A 303 -18.20 -25.78 -0.14
C GLY A 303 -16.96 -26.71 -0.15
N ASP A 304 -16.05 -26.54 -1.12
CA ASP A 304 -14.86 -27.39 -1.29
C ASP A 304 -13.69 -26.90 -0.42
N ILE A 305 -13.73 -27.26 0.85
CA ILE A 305 -12.67 -26.90 1.83
C ILE A 305 -11.35 -27.58 1.50
N GLU A 306 -11.38 -28.80 0.93
CA GLU A 306 -10.15 -29.51 0.57
C GLU A 306 -9.47 -28.86 -0.65
N GLY A 307 -10.23 -28.37 -1.62
CA GLY A 307 -9.72 -27.54 -2.73
C GLY A 307 -9.06 -26.24 -2.23
N ILE A 308 -9.65 -25.58 -1.23
CA ILE A 308 -9.04 -24.41 -0.58
C ILE A 308 -7.73 -24.80 0.09
N ARG A 309 -7.72 -25.86 0.91
CA ARG A 309 -6.54 -26.35 1.64
C ARG A 309 -5.40 -26.68 0.68
N THR A 310 -5.67 -27.50 -0.35
CA THR A 310 -4.68 -27.93 -1.34
C THR A 310 -4.06 -26.75 -2.07
N THR A 311 -4.90 -25.80 -2.52
CA THR A 311 -4.45 -24.59 -3.20
C THR A 311 -3.62 -23.71 -2.26
N ALA A 312 -4.02 -23.55 -1.00
CA ALA A 312 -3.30 -22.74 -0.02
C ALA A 312 -1.93 -23.34 0.29
N LEU A 313 -1.84 -24.64 0.58
CA LEU A 313 -0.56 -25.30 0.88
C LEU A 313 0.39 -25.30 -0.33
N PHE A 314 -0.14 -25.52 -1.54
CA PHE A 314 0.65 -25.38 -2.77
C PHE A 314 1.19 -23.96 -2.94
N SER A 315 0.35 -22.95 -2.67
CA SER A 315 0.76 -21.54 -2.76
C SER A 315 1.87 -21.20 -1.77
N VAL A 316 1.80 -21.71 -0.53
CA VAL A 316 2.86 -21.49 0.47
C VAL A 316 4.17 -22.13 0.01
N ARG A 317 4.15 -23.34 -0.55
CA ARG A 317 5.36 -23.98 -1.10
C ARG A 317 5.97 -23.16 -2.24
N LEU A 318 5.13 -22.69 -3.15
CA LEU A 318 5.57 -21.83 -4.26
C LEU A 318 6.19 -20.53 -3.75
N LEU A 319 5.56 -19.89 -2.74
CA LEU A 319 6.05 -18.68 -2.11
C LEU A 319 7.41 -18.89 -1.44
N ILE A 320 7.58 -19.97 -0.70
CA ILE A 320 8.86 -20.30 -0.05
C ILE A 320 9.94 -20.49 -1.11
N LEU A 321 9.66 -21.28 -2.15
CA LEU A 321 10.64 -21.55 -3.20
C LEU A 321 11.08 -20.29 -3.94
N SER A 322 10.15 -19.36 -4.20
CA SER A 322 10.43 -18.16 -4.99
C SER A 322 10.87 -16.95 -4.16
N ALA A 323 10.39 -16.78 -2.92
CA ALA A 323 10.77 -15.65 -2.08
C ALA A 323 11.98 -15.93 -1.19
N MET A 324 12.25 -17.19 -0.82
CA MET A 324 13.37 -17.54 0.06
C MET A 324 14.73 -17.13 -0.50
N PRO A 325 15.05 -17.30 -1.79
CA PRO A 325 16.31 -16.78 -2.35
C PRO A 325 16.47 -15.27 -2.16
N ILE A 326 15.38 -14.50 -2.33
CA ILE A 326 15.39 -13.05 -2.14
C ILE A 326 15.63 -12.71 -0.65
N VAL A 327 14.94 -13.39 0.24
CA VAL A 327 15.10 -13.25 1.69
C VAL A 327 16.54 -13.59 2.11
N LEU A 328 17.10 -14.70 1.62
CA LEU A 328 18.47 -15.10 1.92
C LEU A 328 19.49 -14.07 1.42
N LEU A 329 19.27 -13.52 0.21
CA LEU A 329 20.12 -12.45 -0.33
C LEU A 329 20.10 -11.23 0.60
N MET A 330 18.93 -10.83 1.10
CA MET A 330 18.80 -9.68 2.01
C MET A 330 19.42 -9.93 3.39
N LEU A 331 19.41 -11.17 3.88
CA LEU A 331 19.98 -11.52 5.18
C LEU A 331 21.51 -11.67 5.12
N ILE A 332 22.04 -12.22 4.01
CA ILE A 332 23.47 -12.53 3.84
C ILE A 332 24.24 -11.31 3.32
N PHE A 333 23.63 -10.53 2.43
CA PHE A 333 24.28 -9.38 1.78
C PHE A 333 23.55 -8.05 2.04
N PRO A 334 23.20 -7.72 3.30
CA PRO A 334 22.46 -6.49 3.61
C PRO A 334 23.26 -5.24 3.27
N ASP A 335 24.57 -5.23 3.49
CA ASP A 335 25.45 -4.08 3.19
C ASP A 335 25.49 -3.78 1.69
N PHE A 336 25.52 -4.82 0.85
CA PHE A 336 25.45 -4.65 -0.60
C PHE A 336 24.14 -3.99 -1.03
N LEU A 337 23.01 -4.49 -0.52
CA LEU A 337 21.69 -3.97 -0.90
C LEU A 337 21.46 -2.54 -0.39
N MET A 338 21.86 -2.26 0.85
CA MET A 338 21.77 -0.91 1.40
C MET A 338 22.76 0.04 0.72
N GLY A 339 23.96 -0.43 0.36
CA GLY A 339 24.97 0.32 -0.38
C GLY A 339 24.54 0.75 -1.80
N LEU A 340 23.52 0.10 -2.40
CA LEU A 340 22.96 0.56 -3.66
C LEU A 340 22.37 1.98 -3.54
N PHE A 341 21.89 2.36 -2.36
CA PHE A 341 21.32 3.67 -2.06
C PHE A 341 22.36 4.74 -1.71
N GLY A 342 23.62 4.34 -1.48
CA GLY A 342 24.74 5.16 -1.07
C GLY A 342 25.52 4.48 0.07
N ASP A 343 26.82 4.73 0.16
CA ASP A 343 27.69 4.05 1.14
C ASP A 343 27.24 4.29 2.60
N GLU A 344 26.71 5.46 2.90
CA GLU A 344 26.21 5.83 4.22
C GLU A 344 25.00 5.01 4.66
N PHE A 345 24.19 4.50 3.71
CA PHE A 345 23.03 3.66 4.00
C PHE A 345 23.40 2.26 4.50
N LYS A 346 24.65 1.81 4.33
CA LYS A 346 25.16 0.56 4.93
C LYS A 346 24.96 0.50 6.44
N LYS A 347 24.94 1.66 7.12
CA LYS A 347 24.61 1.76 8.55
C LYS A 347 23.21 1.23 8.90
N GLY A 348 22.31 1.11 7.91
CA GLY A 348 20.97 0.54 8.05
C GLY A 348 20.88 -0.96 7.82
N SER A 349 21.99 -1.67 7.59
CA SER A 349 21.99 -3.10 7.25
C SER A 349 21.35 -3.97 8.33
N THR A 350 21.60 -3.69 9.61
CA THR A 350 20.95 -4.39 10.73
C THR A 350 19.43 -4.14 10.75
N LEU A 351 18.98 -2.92 10.41
CA LEU A 351 17.56 -2.62 10.29
C LEU A 351 16.90 -3.46 9.19
N LEU A 352 17.58 -3.60 8.03
CA LEU A 352 17.12 -4.46 6.94
C LEU A 352 16.97 -5.90 7.40
N GLN A 353 17.98 -6.47 8.07
CA GLN A 353 17.93 -7.85 8.56
C GLN A 353 16.73 -8.09 9.48
N ILE A 354 16.50 -7.18 10.45
CA ILE A 354 15.37 -7.28 11.39
C ILE A 354 14.03 -7.22 10.64
N LEU A 355 13.88 -6.27 9.73
CA LEU A 355 12.63 -6.10 8.96
C LEU A 355 12.38 -7.29 8.02
N VAL A 356 13.43 -7.86 7.42
CA VAL A 356 13.34 -9.05 6.56
C VAL A 356 12.87 -10.26 7.35
N ILE A 357 13.26 -10.42 8.63
CA ILE A 357 12.74 -11.51 9.48
C ILE A 357 11.21 -11.39 9.60
N GLY A 358 10.68 -10.18 9.84
CA GLY A 358 9.23 -9.96 9.88
C GLY A 358 8.53 -10.30 8.55
N GLN A 359 9.13 -9.90 7.43
CA GLN A 359 8.61 -10.22 6.10
C GLN A 359 8.72 -11.72 5.77
N THR A 360 9.71 -12.40 6.31
CA THR A 360 9.84 -13.86 6.17
C THR A 360 8.63 -14.58 6.80
N VAL A 361 8.20 -14.15 7.97
CA VAL A 361 6.97 -14.70 8.59
C VAL A 361 5.75 -14.47 7.70
N ASN A 362 5.62 -13.26 7.12
CA ASN A 362 4.55 -12.94 6.17
C ASN A 362 4.54 -13.88 4.95
N VAL A 363 5.70 -14.18 4.38
CA VAL A 363 5.85 -15.14 3.26
C VAL A 363 5.53 -16.56 3.69
N LEU A 364 6.05 -17.02 4.84
CA LEU A 364 5.86 -18.38 5.35
C LEU A 364 4.40 -18.69 5.71
N THR A 365 3.66 -17.72 6.19
CA THR A 365 2.22 -17.88 6.50
C THR A 365 1.37 -17.98 5.24
N GLY A 366 1.85 -17.43 4.11
CA GLY A 366 1.18 -17.48 2.83
C GLY A 366 -0.01 -16.55 2.71
N PRO A 367 -1.00 -16.85 1.85
CA PRO A 367 -2.12 -15.96 1.51
C PRO A 367 -3.23 -15.91 2.58
N VAL A 368 -2.88 -15.94 3.88
CA VAL A 368 -3.84 -16.07 4.99
C VAL A 368 -4.86 -14.94 5.05
N GLY A 369 -4.46 -13.71 4.71
CA GLY A 369 -5.38 -12.58 4.63
C GLY A 369 -6.47 -12.80 3.58
N TYR A 370 -6.09 -13.22 2.37
CA TYR A 370 -7.03 -13.54 1.31
C TYR A 370 -7.88 -14.78 1.61
N LEU A 371 -7.33 -15.78 2.30
CA LEU A 371 -8.10 -16.93 2.77
C LEU A 371 -9.26 -16.48 3.67
N LEU A 372 -8.99 -15.62 4.67
CA LEU A 372 -10.02 -15.13 5.57
C LEU A 372 -11.03 -14.22 4.85
N THR A 373 -10.58 -13.35 3.95
CA THR A 373 -11.46 -12.46 3.20
C THR A 373 -12.36 -13.25 2.24
N MET A 374 -11.82 -14.17 1.45
CA MET A 374 -12.56 -14.92 0.44
C MET A 374 -13.47 -16.01 1.06
N SER A 375 -13.27 -16.37 2.33
CA SER A 375 -14.13 -17.29 3.08
C SER A 375 -15.14 -16.58 3.99
N GLY A 376 -15.33 -15.25 3.83
CA GLY A 376 -16.31 -14.48 4.61
C GLY A 376 -15.92 -14.26 6.09
N ASN A 377 -14.66 -14.51 6.45
CA ASN A 377 -14.14 -14.36 7.82
C ASN A 377 -13.35 -13.04 8.00
N GLU A 378 -13.79 -11.97 7.36
CA GLU A 378 -13.13 -10.66 7.41
C GLU A 378 -13.00 -10.09 8.82
N ARG A 379 -13.93 -10.42 9.73
CA ARG A 379 -13.87 -9.96 11.14
C ARG A 379 -12.60 -10.45 11.84
N ASP A 380 -12.18 -11.68 11.58
CA ASP A 380 -11.00 -12.27 12.19
C ASP A 380 -9.72 -11.62 11.63
N LEU A 381 -9.69 -11.31 10.32
CA LEU A 381 -8.61 -10.52 9.72
C LEU A 381 -8.52 -9.11 10.32
N ARG A 382 -9.69 -8.44 10.49
CA ARG A 382 -9.76 -7.12 11.13
C ARG A 382 -9.15 -7.13 12.52
N PHE A 383 -9.50 -8.13 13.34
CA PHE A 383 -8.92 -8.26 14.67
C PHE A 383 -7.39 -8.37 14.62
N SER A 384 -6.83 -9.18 13.71
CA SER A 384 -5.38 -9.31 13.55
C SER A 384 -4.72 -7.97 13.18
N VAL A 385 -5.34 -7.20 12.29
CA VAL A 385 -4.86 -5.88 11.87
C VAL A 385 -4.95 -4.87 13.02
N LEU A 386 -6.04 -4.86 13.78
CA LEU A 386 -6.20 -3.97 14.93
C LEU A 386 -5.14 -4.24 16.00
N VAL A 387 -4.90 -5.51 16.35
CA VAL A 387 -3.85 -5.89 17.32
C VAL A 387 -2.49 -5.38 16.86
N SER A 388 -2.17 -5.55 15.57
CA SER A 388 -0.91 -5.09 15.00
C SER A 388 -0.81 -3.56 14.99
N GLY A 389 -1.84 -2.88 14.49
CA GLY A 389 -1.86 -1.41 14.40
C GLY A 389 -1.74 -0.73 15.77
N PHE A 390 -2.52 -1.16 16.77
CA PHE A 390 -2.41 -0.63 18.13
C PHE A 390 -1.06 -0.99 18.77
N GLY A 391 -0.57 -2.22 18.58
CA GLY A 391 0.73 -2.62 19.09
C GLY A 391 1.87 -1.75 18.55
N VAL A 392 1.88 -1.50 17.25
CA VAL A 392 2.87 -0.60 16.61
C VAL A 392 2.69 0.83 17.12
N LEU A 393 1.45 1.36 17.17
CA LEU A 393 1.17 2.73 17.60
C LEU A 393 1.71 3.03 19.00
N PHE A 394 1.54 2.09 19.94
CA PHE A 394 1.97 2.30 21.33
C PHE A 394 3.42 1.89 21.60
N LEU A 395 3.90 0.81 20.98
CA LEU A 395 5.21 0.26 21.30
C LEU A 395 6.35 0.84 20.44
N VAL A 396 6.09 1.28 19.20
CA VAL A 396 7.14 1.92 18.40
C VAL A 396 7.72 3.16 19.08
N PRO A 397 6.93 4.14 19.59
CA PRO A 397 7.52 5.30 20.28
C PRO A 397 8.34 4.89 21.49
N ILE A 398 7.87 3.94 22.30
CA ILE A 398 8.54 3.48 23.50
C ILE A 398 9.88 2.81 23.16
N PHE A 399 9.86 1.85 22.24
CA PHE A 399 11.08 1.12 21.85
C PHE A 399 12.05 1.99 21.05
N THR A 400 11.54 2.95 20.28
CA THR A 400 12.41 3.93 19.60
C THR A 400 13.13 4.82 20.61
N PHE A 401 12.45 5.24 21.67
CA PHE A 401 13.06 6.04 22.73
C PHE A 401 14.18 5.30 23.44
N PHE A 402 13.98 4.01 23.81
CA PHE A 402 14.98 3.25 24.56
C PHE A 402 16.05 2.58 23.71
N TYR A 403 15.71 2.11 22.50
CA TYR A 403 16.58 1.26 21.66
C TYR A 403 16.86 1.85 20.29
N GLY A 404 16.46 3.10 20.04
CA GLY A 404 16.69 3.79 18.76
C GLY A 404 15.95 3.13 17.59
N ALA A 405 16.49 3.29 16.38
CA ALA A 405 15.92 2.75 15.16
C ALA A 405 15.81 1.22 15.17
N ILE A 406 16.71 0.52 15.89
CA ILE A 406 16.65 -0.94 16.07
C ILE A 406 15.37 -1.33 16.81
N GLY A 407 15.00 -0.59 17.86
CA GLY A 407 13.75 -0.81 18.60
C GLY A 407 12.52 -0.63 17.70
N ALA A 408 12.49 0.40 16.86
CA ALA A 408 11.42 0.61 15.90
C ALA A 408 11.33 -0.55 14.88
N ALA A 409 12.47 -1.01 14.35
CA ALA A 409 12.53 -2.14 13.41
C ALA A 409 12.03 -3.44 14.05
N PHE A 410 12.46 -3.71 15.29
CA PHE A 410 12.04 -4.89 16.03
C PHE A 410 10.51 -4.91 16.25
N VAL A 411 9.94 -3.81 16.77
CA VAL A 411 8.49 -3.71 17.01
C VAL A 411 7.72 -3.85 15.71
N THR A 412 8.16 -3.20 14.63
CA THR A 412 7.51 -3.30 13.32
C THR A 412 7.52 -4.74 12.81
N ALA A 413 8.68 -5.40 12.81
CA ALA A 413 8.83 -6.80 12.39
C ALA A 413 8.00 -7.76 13.26
N PHE A 414 7.97 -7.55 14.57
CA PHE A 414 7.23 -8.34 15.53
C PHE A 414 5.72 -8.26 15.29
N PHE A 415 5.16 -7.05 15.11
CA PHE A 415 3.72 -6.91 14.90
C PHE A 415 3.27 -7.29 13.50
N VAL A 416 4.10 -7.14 12.48
CA VAL A 416 3.85 -7.75 11.16
C VAL A 416 3.77 -9.27 11.30
N SER A 417 4.68 -9.88 12.07
CA SER A 417 4.67 -11.33 12.35
C SER A 417 3.43 -11.76 13.13
N ILE A 418 3.07 -11.03 14.20
CA ILE A 418 1.86 -11.30 15.01
C ILE A 418 0.61 -11.24 14.13
N GLN A 419 0.45 -10.21 13.30
CA GLN A 419 -0.70 -10.07 12.41
C GLN A 419 -0.90 -11.34 11.56
N ASN A 420 0.17 -11.82 10.93
CA ASN A 420 0.12 -12.96 10.07
C ASN A 420 -0.08 -14.29 10.84
N LEU A 421 0.57 -14.45 11.99
CA LEU A 421 0.39 -15.63 12.85
C LEU A 421 -1.03 -15.72 13.43
N LEU A 422 -1.61 -14.59 13.86
CA LEU A 422 -3.02 -14.54 14.27
C LEU A 422 -3.94 -14.94 13.12
N ALA A 423 -3.67 -14.46 11.90
CA ALA A 423 -4.45 -14.85 10.73
C ALA A 423 -4.34 -16.37 10.47
N VAL A 424 -3.17 -17.01 10.66
CA VAL A 424 -3.01 -18.48 10.59
C VAL A 424 -3.86 -19.18 11.64
N VAL A 425 -3.88 -18.66 12.88
CA VAL A 425 -4.71 -19.24 13.96
C VAL A 425 -6.18 -19.18 13.58
N PHE A 426 -6.65 -18.06 13.02
CA PHE A 426 -8.03 -17.93 12.58
C PHE A 426 -8.34 -18.82 11.36
N VAL A 427 -7.44 -18.95 10.40
CA VAL A 427 -7.59 -19.91 9.29
C VAL A 427 -7.74 -21.33 9.84
N LYS A 428 -6.90 -21.73 10.81
CA LYS A 428 -7.02 -23.06 11.45
C LYS A 428 -8.37 -23.21 12.16
N LYS A 429 -8.83 -22.18 12.87
CA LYS A 429 -10.11 -22.21 13.61
C LYS A 429 -11.33 -22.26 12.69
N ARG A 430 -11.31 -21.53 11.56
CA ARG A 430 -12.44 -21.39 10.64
C ARG A 430 -12.49 -22.43 9.52
N LEU A 431 -11.33 -22.77 8.98
CA LEU A 431 -11.20 -23.66 7.81
C LEU A 431 -10.63 -25.04 8.15
N GLY A 432 -10.21 -25.27 9.40
CA GLY A 432 -9.78 -26.59 9.88
C GLY A 432 -8.35 -26.99 9.51
N PHE A 433 -7.57 -26.16 8.81
CA PHE A 433 -6.19 -26.48 8.43
C PHE A 433 -5.20 -25.37 8.79
N ASN A 434 -3.91 -25.73 8.88
CA ASN A 434 -2.82 -24.80 9.22
C ASN A 434 -1.90 -24.62 8.01
N THR A 435 -1.77 -23.39 7.52
CA THR A 435 -0.92 -23.05 6.37
C THR A 435 0.57 -23.28 6.65
N LEU A 436 1.02 -23.20 7.90
CA LEU A 436 2.41 -23.48 8.29
C LEU A 436 2.78 -24.98 8.19
N LYS A 437 1.80 -25.89 8.08
CA LYS A 437 2.06 -27.32 7.85
C LYS A 437 2.14 -27.67 6.36
N PHE A 438 2.82 -26.84 5.59
CA PHE A 438 2.92 -26.95 4.13
C PHE A 438 3.71 -28.20 3.66
N TRP A 439 4.50 -28.85 4.55
CA TRP A 439 5.25 -30.08 4.25
C TRP A 439 4.39 -31.34 4.32
N ASN A 440 3.21 -31.32 4.93
CA ASN A 440 2.33 -32.48 4.97
C ASN A 440 1.90 -32.85 3.55
N LYS A 441 1.80 -34.18 3.29
CA LYS A 441 1.30 -34.66 2.00
C LYS A 441 -0.09 -34.06 1.73
N ILE A 442 -0.24 -33.56 0.51
CA ILE A 442 -1.52 -33.04 -0.02
C ILE A 442 -2.35 -34.26 -0.43
#